data_71620e8fbe39f25dcb9327e4dd0f6b82
#
_entry.id   71620e8fbe39f25dcb9327e4dd0f6b82
#
_cell.length_a   1.000
_cell.length_b   1.000
_cell.length_c   1.000
_cell.angle_alpha   90.00
_cell.angle_beta   90.00
_cell.angle_gamma   90.00
#
_symmetry.space_group_name_H-M   'P 1'
#
loop_
_entity.id
_entity.type
_entity.pdbx_description
1 polymer ?
#
loop_
_entity_poly.entity_id
_entity_poly.type
_entity_poly.pdbx_seq_one_letter_code
_entity_poly.pdbx_strand_id
1 'polypeptide(L)' 'MQVLYKRCCGLDVHKKSVTACAITPEGKEIKTFGTMTEDIFALAEWVKGKGCKT' A
#
# COMPACT_ATOMS: atom_id res chain seq x y z
N MET A 1 -16.15 12.51 10.11
CA MET A 1 -16.61 12.09 8.81
C MET A 1 -16.09 10.73 8.43
N GLN A 2 -16.94 9.94 7.90
CA GLN A 2 -16.60 8.58 7.51
C GLN A 2 -16.55 8.45 6.00
N VAL A 3 -15.53 7.80 5.51
CA VAL A 3 -15.46 7.44 4.11
C VAL A 3 -15.33 5.94 4.04
N LEU A 4 -16.25 5.31 3.37
CA LEU A 4 -16.26 3.87 3.26
C LEU A 4 -15.77 3.44 1.91
N TYR A 5 -14.65 2.76 1.89
CA TYR A 5 -14.09 2.19 0.68
C TYR A 5 -14.05 0.69 0.82
N LYS A 6 -14.36 0.01 -0.27
CA LYS A 6 -14.22 -1.44 -0.28
C LYS A 6 -12.75 -1.82 -0.26
N ARG A 7 -11.94 -1.02 -0.93
CA ARG A 7 -10.49 -1.22 -0.94
C ARG A 7 -9.82 0.13 -0.91
N CYS A 8 -8.81 0.22 -0.08
CA CYS A 8 -8.11 1.47 0.10
C CYS A 8 -6.65 1.16 0.40
N CYS A 9 -5.76 1.90 -0.20
CA CYS A 9 -4.34 1.79 0.08
C CYS A 9 -3.80 3.13 0.50
N GLY A 10 -3.01 3.12 1.57
CA GLY A 10 -2.32 4.31 2.02
C GLY A 10 -0.83 4.06 1.98
N LEU A 11 -0.07 5.09 1.67
CA LEU A 11 1.38 5.01 1.65
C LEU A 11 1.94 6.01 2.63
N ASP A 12 2.89 5.54 3.43
CA ASP A 12 3.56 6.38 4.40
C ASP A 12 5.04 6.36 4.06
N VAL A 13 5.55 7.47 3.56
CA VAL A 13 6.92 7.56 3.08
C VAL A 13 7.82 8.09 4.18
N HIS A 14 8.86 7.35 4.47
CA HIS A 14 9.89 7.74 5.42
C HIS A 14 11.19 7.93 4.66
N LYS A 15 12.23 8.35 5.38
CA LYS A 15 13.49 8.64 4.73
C LYS A 15 14.05 7.47 3.94
N LYS A 16 13.92 6.27 4.49
CA LYS A 16 14.53 5.09 3.89
C LYS A 16 13.55 3.96 3.67
N SER A 17 12.27 4.24 3.80
CA SER A 17 11.30 3.18 3.63
C SER A 17 9.93 3.75 3.28
N VAL A 18 9.12 2.90 2.70
CA VAL A 18 7.74 3.22 2.38
C VAL A 18 6.88 2.12 2.97
N THR A 19 5.92 2.51 3.79
CA THR A 19 4.99 1.55 4.37
C THR A 19 3.68 1.64 3.63
N ALA A 20 3.24 0.50 3.11
CA ALA A 20 1.98 0.42 2.39
C ALA A 20 0.95 -0.27 3.27
N CYS A 21 -0.23 0.31 3.34
CA CYS A 21 -1.33 -0.24 4.10
C CYS A 21 -2.51 -0.45 3.17
N ALA A 22 -2.96 -1.68 3.05
CA ALA A 22 -4.09 -2.01 2.19
C ALA A 22 -5.26 -2.46 3.06
N ILE A 23 -6.38 -1.82 2.89
CA ILE A 23 -7.60 -2.16 3.60
C ILE A 23 -8.57 -2.78 2.60
N THR A 24 -8.97 -4.01 2.87
CA THR A 24 -9.87 -4.75 2.01
C THR A 24 -11.01 -5.30 2.84
N PRO A 25 -12.08 -5.79 2.18
CA PRO A 25 -13.16 -6.42 2.92
C PRO A 25 -12.72 -7.62 3.75
N GLU A 26 -11.61 -8.21 3.39
CA GLU A 26 -11.09 -9.37 4.10
C GLU A 26 -10.23 -8.99 5.30
N GLY A 27 -9.82 -7.74 5.39
CA GLY A 27 -9.00 -7.30 6.49
C GLY A 27 -8.02 -6.23 6.07
N LYS A 28 -7.01 -6.03 6.90
CA LYS A 28 -6.00 -5.03 6.67
C LYS A 28 -4.63 -5.68 6.55
N GLU A 29 -3.86 -5.25 5.59
CA GLU A 29 -2.50 -5.73 5.42
C GLU A 29 -1.54 -4.55 5.37
N ILE A 30 -0.40 -4.73 5.99
CA ILE A 30 0.62 -3.69 6.03
C ILE A 30 1.94 -4.33 5.59
N LYS A 31 2.64 -3.64 4.70
CA LYS A 31 3.93 -4.12 4.25
C LYS A 31 4.85 -2.93 4.07
N THR A 32 6.10 -3.12 4.47
CA THR A 32 7.11 -2.09 4.37
C THR A 32 8.07 -2.41 3.23
N PHE A 33 8.36 -1.40 2.42
CA PHE A 33 9.28 -1.53 1.30
C PHE A 33 10.39 -0.52 1.47
N GLY A 34 11.52 -0.79 0.85
CA GLY A 34 12.60 0.18 0.81
C GLY A 34 12.37 1.25 -0.24
N THR A 35 13.36 2.10 -0.42
CA THR A 35 13.26 3.18 -1.40
C THR A 35 14.10 2.92 -2.64
N MET A 36 14.67 1.74 -2.76
CA MET A 36 15.41 1.35 -3.95
C MET A 36 14.45 1.14 -5.11
N THR A 37 14.96 1.24 -6.31
CA THR A 37 14.14 1.08 -7.51
C THR A 37 13.40 -0.25 -7.50
N GLU A 38 14.10 -1.31 -7.13
CA GLU A 38 13.50 -2.64 -7.06
C GLU A 38 12.37 -2.67 -6.05
N ASP A 39 12.55 -1.97 -4.94
CA ASP A 39 11.54 -1.96 -3.90
C ASP A 39 10.31 -1.18 -4.36
N ILE A 40 10.51 -0.12 -5.11
CA ILE A 40 9.41 0.68 -5.64
C ILE A 40 8.60 -0.14 -6.64
N PHE A 41 9.27 -0.91 -7.47
CA PHE A 41 8.57 -1.80 -8.40
C PHE A 41 7.78 -2.86 -7.64
N ALA A 42 8.38 -3.42 -6.59
CA ALA A 42 7.69 -4.42 -5.78
C ALA A 42 6.46 -3.81 -5.12
N LEU A 43 6.58 -2.58 -4.64
CA LEU A 43 5.47 -1.88 -4.04
C LEU A 43 4.34 -1.70 -5.05
N ALA A 44 4.66 -1.28 -6.25
CA ALA A 44 3.66 -1.07 -7.29
C ALA A 44 2.93 -2.37 -7.61
N GLU A 45 3.68 -3.46 -7.72
CA GLU A 45 3.07 -4.75 -8.00
C GLU A 45 2.19 -5.20 -6.84
N TRP A 46 2.63 -4.96 -5.63
CA TRP A 46 1.86 -5.34 -4.46
C TRP A 46 0.54 -4.59 -4.42
N VAL A 47 0.58 -3.29 -4.67
CA VAL A 47 -0.63 -2.46 -4.67
C VAL A 47 -1.58 -2.90 -5.77
N LYS A 48 -1.04 -3.20 -6.94
CA LYS A 48 -1.86 -3.69 -8.05
C LYS A 48 -2.53 -5.00 -7.69
N GLY A 49 -1.79 -5.88 -7.02
CA GLY A 49 -2.34 -7.17 -6.61
C GLY A 49 -3.46 -7.04 -5.60
N LYS A 50 -3.47 -5.95 -4.84
CA LYS A 50 -4.55 -5.73 -3.88
C LYS A 50 -5.78 -5.11 -4.52
N GLY A 51 -5.70 -4.72 -5.77
CA GLY A 51 -6.84 -4.13 -6.45
C GLY A 51 -7.14 -2.71 -6.00
N CYS A 52 -6.16 -2.04 -5.42
CA CYS A 52 -6.35 -0.66 -4.97
C CYS A 52 -6.17 0.28 -6.15
N LYS A 53 -6.91 1.35 -6.11
CA LYS A 53 -6.74 2.42 -7.07
C LYS A 53 -6.09 3.60 -6.36
N THR A 54 -5.14 4.20 -7.01
CA THR A 54 -4.47 5.38 -6.46
C THR A 54 -5.13 6.65 -6.95
#